data_2e410e688edc7005bc78032c06261de3
#
_entry.id   2e410e688edc7005bc78032c06261de3
#
_cell.length_a   1.000
_cell.length_b   1.000
_cell.length_c   1.000
_cell.angle_alpha   90.00
_cell.angle_beta   90.00
_cell.angle_gamma   90.00
#
_symmetry.space_group_name_H-M   'P 1'
#
loop_
_entity.id
_entity.type
_entity.pdbx_description
1 polymer ?
#
loop_
_entity_poly.entity_id
_entity_poly.type
_entity_poly.pdbx_seq_one_letter_code
_entity_poly.pdbx_strand_id
1 'polypeptide(L)'
;MVDIYLTSYSVGGIKTLEKEVSLSFYKKTIRNDADTRKYNMKAVYGMNGSGKSGIIASADILKHLLLSSDYLNTPFIQNYLNQSINKKREQLSVSVQYLAKKERKIYQYIIVISRDNSGKYTIFYEKLSSRPAASQSSSPAIIYEVKEGEITALCDEIKPEIRETIISKTANLLSDKTFCALFITRLLPLFNDNEENKYNLFSLSLLSLVVFGLSIHVYMDQNDKHEDFLLRSVSQKLLQSYINSQTSLSANEITVSDNLIPAENYEAFARTISQLCNFIRIFKPELSAIEIDRKEDKGIYKCDLIMVYPDCRIHAEFESTGIKKLIHLFPYLRSMVRGDIVFIDEMDSNLHDVYLCALLEYMLNYGKGQLCFTTHNVGPMDILKQHKKSIDFLSMDQTIYPWITNGNYSPARLYRNGMIEGSPFNIDSIDFIGILDVDEEDA
;
A
#
# COMPACT_ATOMS: atom_id res chain seq x y z
N MET A 1 5.90 19.68 -0.16
CA MET A 1 5.71 18.26 0.12
C MET A 1 4.59 18.15 1.13
N VAL A 2 3.47 17.54 0.80
CA VAL A 2 2.43 17.21 1.79
C VAL A 2 3.01 16.03 2.54
N ASP A 3 3.28 16.20 3.83
CA ASP A 3 3.86 15.17 4.69
C ASP A 3 2.70 14.41 5.32
N ILE A 4 2.39 13.25 4.75
CA ILE A 4 1.29 12.37 5.18
C ILE A 4 1.84 11.23 6.03
N TYR A 5 1.08 10.88 7.07
CA TYR A 5 1.41 9.77 7.95
C TYR A 5 0.15 8.95 8.27
N LEU A 6 0.17 7.67 7.92
CA LEU A 6 -0.91 6.71 8.20
C LEU A 6 -0.96 6.42 9.71
N THR A 7 -2.07 6.70 10.36
CA THR A 7 -2.25 6.49 11.80
C THR A 7 -2.99 5.20 12.12
N SER A 8 -3.95 4.80 11.28
CA SER A 8 -4.61 3.50 11.36
C SER A 8 -5.09 3.04 9.98
N TYR A 9 -5.17 1.72 9.83
CA TYR A 9 -5.68 1.02 8.66
C TYR A 9 -6.58 -0.11 9.11
N SER A 10 -7.83 -0.10 8.70
CA SER A 10 -8.81 -1.15 9.00
C SER A 10 -9.36 -1.75 7.73
N VAL A 11 -9.51 -3.06 7.70
CA VAL A 11 -10.04 -3.79 6.55
C VAL A 11 -10.84 -5.00 6.99
N GLY A 12 -11.92 -5.29 6.27
CA GLY A 12 -12.71 -6.51 6.43
C GLY A 12 -13.37 -6.93 5.12
N GLY A 13 -13.65 -8.21 4.98
CA GLY A 13 -14.30 -8.75 3.79
C GLY A 13 -13.36 -9.01 2.63
N ILE A 14 -12.11 -9.40 2.86
CA ILE A 14 -11.14 -9.71 1.80
C ILE A 14 -10.42 -11.04 2.04
N LYS A 15 -10.27 -11.86 0.99
CA LYS A 15 -9.68 -13.21 1.05
C LYS A 15 -10.31 -14.00 2.21
N THR A 16 -9.50 -14.43 3.16
CA THR A 16 -9.95 -15.15 4.37
C THR A 16 -10.48 -14.22 5.48
N LEU A 17 -10.22 -12.91 5.41
CA LEU A 17 -10.70 -11.95 6.41
C LEU A 17 -12.20 -11.69 6.24
N GLU A 18 -13.03 -12.31 7.06
CA GLU A 18 -14.47 -12.05 7.17
C GLU A 18 -14.72 -10.85 8.10
N LYS A 19 -14.05 -10.82 9.26
CA LYS A 19 -14.17 -9.73 10.24
C LYS A 19 -13.30 -8.53 9.86
N GLU A 20 -13.63 -7.38 10.43
CA GLU A 20 -12.77 -6.21 10.33
C GLU A 20 -11.57 -6.35 11.27
N VAL A 21 -10.37 -6.18 10.72
CA VAL A 21 -9.12 -6.09 11.46
C VAL A 21 -8.55 -4.69 11.34
N SER A 22 -7.89 -4.21 12.40
CA SER A 22 -7.38 -2.84 12.45
C SER A 22 -5.92 -2.79 12.90
N LEU A 23 -5.07 -2.23 12.05
CA LEU A 23 -3.67 -1.94 12.34
C LEU A 23 -3.54 -0.50 12.85
N SER A 24 -2.94 -0.33 14.02
CA SER A 24 -2.66 0.98 14.59
C SER A 24 -1.17 1.30 14.48
N PHE A 25 -0.82 2.34 13.72
CA PHE A 25 0.57 2.75 13.50
C PHE A 25 1.07 3.74 14.55
N TYR A 26 0.18 4.43 15.23
CA TYR A 26 0.54 5.45 16.21
C TYR A 26 -0.20 5.24 17.54
N LYS A 27 0.24 5.90 18.61
CA LYS A 27 -0.53 5.97 19.87
C LYS A 27 -1.83 6.75 19.66
N LYS A 28 -2.84 6.49 20.50
CA LYS A 28 -4.18 7.09 20.37
C LYS A 28 -4.19 8.64 20.31
N THR A 29 -3.23 9.28 20.99
CA THR A 29 -3.18 10.74 21.10
C THR A 29 -2.09 11.28 20.20
N ILE A 30 -2.47 12.08 19.20
CA ILE A 30 -1.55 12.84 18.35
C ILE A 30 -1.49 14.25 18.92
N ARG A 31 -0.26 14.67 19.27
CA ARG A 31 0.03 16.04 19.72
C ARG A 31 0.68 16.82 18.56
N ASN A 32 0.76 18.16 18.72
CA ASN A 32 1.35 19.04 17.69
C ASN A 32 2.82 18.68 17.34
N ASP A 33 3.54 18.06 18.26
CA ASP A 33 4.95 17.62 18.15
C ASP A 33 5.08 16.11 17.90
N ALA A 34 4.11 15.51 17.21
CA ALA A 34 4.08 14.08 16.99
C ALA A 34 5.36 13.59 16.28
N ASP A 35 6.22 12.87 17.02
CA ASP A 35 7.39 12.20 16.48
C ASP A 35 6.97 10.89 15.79
N THR A 36 6.69 11.00 14.50
CA THR A 36 6.23 9.87 13.68
C THR A 36 7.38 8.93 13.27
N ARG A 37 8.65 9.35 13.38
CA ARG A 37 9.80 8.53 13.00
C ARG A 37 9.95 7.27 13.86
N LYS A 38 9.53 7.35 15.14
CA LYS A 38 9.54 6.20 16.06
C LYS A 38 8.48 5.14 15.75
N TYR A 39 7.60 5.40 14.79
CA TYR A 39 6.46 4.57 14.43
C TYR A 39 6.38 4.37 12.91
N ASN A 40 7.53 4.23 12.27
CA ASN A 40 7.66 4.17 10.82
C ASN A 40 7.62 2.73 10.26
N MET A 41 7.51 1.71 11.12
CA MET A 41 7.54 0.32 10.70
C MET A 41 6.48 -0.52 11.39
N LYS A 42 5.84 -1.43 10.64
CA LYS A 42 4.82 -2.38 11.08
C LYS A 42 5.05 -3.73 10.43
N ALA A 43 5.36 -4.74 11.22
CA ALA A 43 5.41 -6.14 10.82
C ALA A 43 4.13 -6.86 11.27
N VAL A 44 3.47 -7.58 10.37
CA VAL A 44 2.27 -8.37 10.64
C VAL A 44 2.63 -9.86 10.56
N TYR A 45 2.52 -10.54 11.69
CA TYR A 45 2.75 -11.96 11.83
C TYR A 45 1.44 -12.72 11.94
N GLY A 46 1.45 -14.00 11.68
CA GLY A 46 0.29 -14.89 11.84
C GLY A 46 0.48 -16.18 11.05
N MET A 47 -0.37 -17.14 11.30
CA MET A 47 -0.37 -18.43 10.60
C MET A 47 -0.68 -18.27 9.10
N ASN A 48 -0.36 -19.32 8.31
CA ASN A 48 -0.81 -19.39 6.92
C ASN A 48 -2.35 -19.39 6.89
N GLY A 49 -2.94 -18.63 5.96
CA GLY A 49 -4.40 -18.50 5.86
C GLY A 49 -5.05 -17.54 6.85
N SER A 50 -4.33 -16.91 7.79
CA SER A 50 -4.90 -15.94 8.74
C SER A 50 -5.43 -14.66 8.09
N GLY A 51 -5.01 -14.35 6.85
CA GLY A 51 -5.49 -13.17 6.10
C GLY A 51 -4.48 -12.04 5.94
N LYS A 52 -3.20 -12.25 6.29
CA LYS A 52 -2.12 -11.24 6.16
C LYS A 52 -2.07 -10.63 4.76
N SER A 53 -1.99 -11.46 3.72
CA SER A 53 -1.95 -11.00 2.32
C SER A 53 -3.24 -10.26 1.90
N GLY A 54 -4.36 -10.49 2.57
CA GLY A 54 -5.59 -9.74 2.37
C GLY A 54 -5.45 -8.28 2.79
N ILE A 55 -4.73 -8.01 3.88
CA ILE A 55 -4.46 -6.63 4.33
C ILE A 55 -3.67 -5.87 3.25
N ILE A 56 -2.62 -6.49 2.70
CA ILE A 56 -1.78 -5.86 1.67
C ILE A 56 -2.57 -5.66 0.36
N ALA A 57 -3.30 -6.70 -0.09
CA ALA A 57 -4.13 -6.62 -1.30
C ALA A 57 -5.21 -5.53 -1.20
N SER A 58 -5.79 -5.31 -0.01
CA SER A 58 -6.76 -4.24 0.18
C SER A 58 -6.16 -2.83 0.04
N ALA A 59 -4.89 -2.66 0.39
CA ALA A 59 -4.20 -1.37 0.21
C ALA A 59 -3.96 -1.07 -1.27
N ASP A 60 -3.71 -2.09 -2.09
CA ASP A 60 -3.61 -1.97 -3.55
C ASP A 60 -4.97 -1.59 -4.17
N ILE A 61 -6.03 -2.30 -3.79
CA ILE A 61 -7.39 -1.97 -4.22
C ILE A 61 -7.75 -0.52 -3.84
N LEU A 62 -7.47 -0.12 -2.60
CA LEU A 62 -7.73 1.25 -2.13
C LEU A 62 -7.01 2.30 -2.97
N LYS A 63 -5.72 2.11 -3.23
CA LYS A 63 -4.92 3.02 -4.08
C LYS A 63 -5.58 3.21 -5.45
N HIS A 64 -5.93 2.11 -6.11
CA HIS A 64 -6.51 2.15 -7.45
C HIS A 64 -7.91 2.77 -7.46
N LEU A 65 -8.74 2.51 -6.45
CA LEU A 65 -10.04 3.16 -6.28
C LEU A 65 -9.92 4.68 -6.13
N LEU A 66 -8.92 5.16 -5.39
CA LEU A 66 -8.70 6.59 -5.18
C LEU A 66 -8.23 7.31 -6.45
N LEU A 67 -7.42 6.66 -7.27
CA LEU A 67 -6.67 7.31 -8.33
C LEU A 67 -7.17 7.00 -9.74
N SER A 68 -7.87 5.89 -9.95
CA SER A 68 -8.35 5.45 -11.27
C SER A 68 -9.86 5.54 -11.38
N SER A 69 -10.35 6.38 -12.29
CA SER A 69 -11.80 6.55 -12.53
C SER A 69 -12.45 5.34 -13.20
N ASP A 70 -11.69 4.45 -13.82
CA ASP A 70 -12.24 3.32 -14.59
C ASP A 70 -11.95 1.96 -13.95
N TYR A 71 -11.40 1.96 -12.73
CA TYR A 71 -11.01 0.74 -12.03
C TYR A 71 -12.16 -0.28 -11.95
N LEU A 72 -13.31 0.10 -11.38
CA LEU A 72 -14.47 -0.80 -11.24
C LEU A 72 -15.20 -1.12 -12.57
N ASN A 73 -14.90 -0.40 -13.65
CA ASN A 73 -15.54 -0.65 -14.95
C ASN A 73 -14.78 -1.66 -15.82
N THR A 74 -13.65 -2.17 -15.35
CA THR A 74 -12.82 -3.10 -16.09
C THR A 74 -13.24 -4.54 -15.77
N PRO A 75 -13.58 -5.39 -16.78
CA PRO A 75 -13.98 -6.78 -16.54
C PRO A 75 -12.95 -7.61 -15.77
N PHE A 76 -11.67 -7.39 -16.05
CA PHE A 76 -10.58 -8.03 -15.35
C PHE A 76 -10.62 -7.72 -13.83
N ILE A 77 -10.82 -6.45 -13.46
CA ILE A 77 -10.91 -6.02 -12.05
C ILE A 77 -12.17 -6.61 -11.39
N GLN A 78 -13.30 -6.66 -12.08
CA GLN A 78 -14.51 -7.30 -11.56
C GLN A 78 -14.28 -8.78 -11.23
N ASN A 79 -13.56 -9.49 -12.10
CA ASN A 79 -13.16 -10.87 -11.84
C ASN A 79 -12.20 -10.98 -10.66
N TYR A 80 -11.21 -10.09 -10.58
CA TYR A 80 -10.28 -10.03 -9.44
C TYR A 80 -11.01 -9.77 -8.12
N LEU A 81 -11.89 -8.78 -8.07
CA LEU A 81 -12.70 -8.48 -6.89
C LEU A 81 -13.59 -9.67 -6.51
N ASN A 82 -14.16 -10.35 -7.52
CA ASN A 82 -14.94 -11.55 -7.28
C ASN A 82 -14.12 -12.69 -6.67
N GLN A 83 -12.83 -12.80 -6.97
CA GLN A 83 -11.93 -13.79 -6.35
C GLN A 83 -11.42 -13.35 -4.99
N SER A 84 -11.18 -12.06 -4.81
CA SER A 84 -10.52 -11.48 -3.63
C SER A 84 -11.48 -11.13 -2.51
N ILE A 85 -12.70 -10.66 -2.81
CA ILE A 85 -13.69 -10.32 -1.79
C ILE A 85 -14.21 -11.60 -1.13
N ASN A 86 -14.32 -11.56 0.19
CA ASN A 86 -14.74 -12.70 1.01
C ASN A 86 -16.15 -13.15 0.62
N LYS A 87 -16.30 -14.45 0.30
CA LYS A 87 -17.54 -15.02 -0.24
C LYS A 87 -18.70 -15.05 0.75
N LYS A 88 -18.43 -15.04 2.04
CA LYS A 88 -19.49 -15.02 3.06
C LYS A 88 -20.03 -13.61 3.29
N ARG A 89 -19.15 -12.59 3.17
CA ARG A 89 -19.52 -11.21 3.41
C ARG A 89 -19.97 -10.48 2.15
N GLU A 90 -19.48 -10.88 0.97
CA GLU A 90 -19.74 -10.28 -0.35
C GLU A 90 -19.51 -8.75 -0.39
N GLN A 91 -18.72 -8.26 0.56
CA GLN A 91 -18.49 -6.84 0.78
C GLN A 91 -17.07 -6.63 1.28
N LEU A 92 -16.36 -5.68 0.67
CA LEU A 92 -15.06 -5.18 1.15
C LEU A 92 -15.27 -3.84 1.85
N SER A 93 -14.80 -3.71 3.07
CA SER A 93 -14.75 -2.43 3.78
C SER A 93 -13.30 -2.05 4.08
N VAL A 94 -12.92 -0.80 3.76
CA VAL A 94 -11.62 -0.24 4.11
C VAL A 94 -11.84 1.10 4.81
N SER A 95 -11.19 1.29 5.95
CA SER A 95 -11.18 2.56 6.69
C SER A 95 -9.75 2.94 7.02
N VAL A 96 -9.37 4.16 6.66
CA VAL A 96 -8.03 4.68 6.93
C VAL A 96 -8.10 5.99 7.70
N GLN A 97 -7.16 6.18 8.63
CA GLN A 97 -6.93 7.49 9.22
C GLN A 97 -5.49 7.91 8.94
N TYR A 98 -5.30 9.13 8.48
CA TYR A 98 -3.98 9.68 8.22
C TYR A 98 -3.86 11.12 8.72
N LEU A 99 -2.66 11.47 9.14
CA LEU A 99 -2.28 12.81 9.57
C LEU A 99 -1.66 13.55 8.39
N ALA A 100 -2.24 14.68 8.00
CA ALA A 100 -1.61 15.67 7.14
C ALA A 100 -0.83 16.64 8.04
N LYS A 101 0.48 16.43 8.19
CA LYS A 101 1.30 17.10 9.20
C LYS A 101 1.34 18.63 9.03
N LYS A 102 1.41 19.12 7.78
CA LYS A 102 1.42 20.56 7.49
C LYS A 102 0.11 21.25 7.88
N GLU A 103 -1.00 20.59 7.58
CA GLU A 103 -2.34 21.09 7.88
C GLU A 103 -2.72 20.89 9.35
N ARG A 104 -1.97 20.04 10.07
CA ARG A 104 -2.26 19.60 11.43
C ARG A 104 -3.67 19.03 11.56
N LYS A 105 -4.12 18.28 10.52
CA LYS A 105 -5.43 17.65 10.46
C LYS A 105 -5.29 16.13 10.37
N ILE A 106 -6.23 15.44 10.99
CA ILE A 106 -6.45 14.01 10.81
C ILE A 106 -7.65 13.87 9.89
N TYR A 107 -7.44 13.16 8.80
CA TYR A 107 -8.48 12.72 7.89
C TYR A 107 -8.86 11.28 8.18
N GLN A 108 -10.14 10.98 8.05
CA GLN A 108 -10.66 9.63 8.03
C GLN A 108 -11.40 9.42 6.72
N TYR A 109 -10.97 8.40 5.99
CA TYR A 109 -11.60 7.96 4.75
C TYR A 109 -12.15 6.55 4.94
N ILE A 110 -13.39 6.34 4.54
CA ILE A 110 -14.08 5.05 4.61
C ILE A 110 -14.64 4.76 3.22
N ILE A 111 -14.42 3.54 2.74
CA ILE A 111 -15.03 3.04 1.52
C ILE A 111 -15.56 1.62 1.73
N VAL A 112 -16.73 1.36 1.17
CA VAL A 112 -17.35 0.05 1.17
C VAL A 112 -17.76 -0.30 -0.26
N ILE A 113 -17.27 -1.43 -0.74
CA ILE A 113 -17.64 -2.01 -2.03
C ILE A 113 -18.51 -3.21 -1.75
N SER A 114 -19.64 -3.31 -2.43
CA SER A 114 -20.54 -4.45 -2.34
C SER A 114 -21.00 -4.90 -3.72
N ARG A 115 -21.53 -6.11 -3.78
CA ARG A 115 -22.10 -6.66 -4.98
C ARG A 115 -23.50 -6.09 -5.19
N ASP A 116 -23.78 -5.60 -6.39
CA ASP A 116 -25.12 -5.12 -6.77
C ASP A 116 -26.02 -6.28 -7.26
N ASN A 117 -27.27 -5.97 -7.59
CA ASN A 117 -28.23 -6.95 -8.10
C ASN A 117 -27.85 -7.58 -9.45
N SER A 118 -26.95 -6.95 -10.20
CA SER A 118 -26.43 -7.48 -11.47
C SER A 118 -25.23 -8.43 -11.26
N GLY A 119 -24.71 -8.50 -10.04
CA GLY A 119 -23.53 -9.28 -9.68
C GLY A 119 -22.22 -8.52 -9.84
N LYS A 120 -22.26 -7.22 -10.19
CA LYS A 120 -21.10 -6.33 -10.30
C LYS A 120 -20.73 -5.74 -8.94
N TYR A 121 -19.44 -5.60 -8.67
CA TYR A 121 -18.97 -4.87 -7.50
C TYR A 121 -19.02 -3.36 -7.75
N THR A 122 -19.71 -2.64 -6.87
CA THR A 122 -19.94 -1.20 -6.94
C THR A 122 -19.64 -0.55 -5.59
N ILE A 123 -19.52 0.78 -5.57
CA ILE A 123 -19.33 1.55 -4.33
C ILE A 123 -20.67 1.69 -3.64
N PHE A 124 -20.80 1.03 -2.50
CA PHE A 124 -21.98 1.11 -1.65
C PHE A 124 -21.95 2.34 -0.74
N TYR A 125 -20.76 2.63 -0.19
CA TYR A 125 -20.55 3.73 0.75
C TYR A 125 -19.18 4.33 0.61
N GLU A 126 -19.09 5.66 0.65
CA GLU A 126 -17.83 6.41 0.64
C GLU A 126 -17.97 7.66 1.51
N LYS A 127 -16.97 7.92 2.37
CA LYS A 127 -16.98 9.08 3.27
C LYS A 127 -15.58 9.61 3.51
N LEU A 128 -15.45 10.92 3.44
CA LEU A 128 -14.27 11.64 3.93
C LEU A 128 -14.68 12.60 5.05
N SER A 129 -13.98 12.55 6.15
CA SER A 129 -14.14 13.49 7.26
C SER A 129 -12.79 13.96 7.79
N SER A 130 -12.75 15.09 8.47
CA SER A 130 -11.53 15.64 9.04
C SER A 130 -11.75 16.23 10.43
N ARG A 131 -10.68 16.25 11.23
CA ARG A 131 -10.62 16.95 12.52
C ARG A 131 -9.24 17.52 12.77
N PRO A 132 -9.09 18.54 13.62
CA PRO A 132 -7.79 19.01 14.08
C PRO A 132 -7.01 17.88 14.78
N ALA A 133 -5.71 17.79 14.56
CA ALA A 133 -4.88 16.73 15.11
C ALA A 133 -4.78 16.79 16.65
N ALA A 134 -4.75 18.00 17.22
CA ALA A 134 -4.61 18.21 18.68
C ALA A 134 -5.92 18.02 19.46
N SER A 135 -7.07 18.03 18.79
CA SER A 135 -8.38 17.92 19.44
C SER A 135 -8.84 16.46 19.51
N GLN A 136 -9.01 15.93 20.72
CA GLN A 136 -9.59 14.58 20.93
C GLN A 136 -11.11 14.58 21.03
N SER A 137 -11.70 15.73 21.33
CA SER A 137 -13.13 15.88 21.69
C SER A 137 -13.99 16.48 20.57
N SER A 138 -13.41 16.95 19.45
CA SER A 138 -14.20 17.48 18.36
C SER A 138 -14.74 16.35 17.49
N SER A 139 -16.03 16.34 17.24
CA SER A 139 -16.65 15.50 16.22
C SER A 139 -15.99 15.79 14.87
N PRO A 140 -15.62 14.78 14.08
CA PRO A 140 -15.06 15.01 12.76
C PRO A 140 -16.05 15.76 11.86
N ALA A 141 -15.59 16.82 11.20
CA ALA A 141 -16.36 17.50 10.16
C ALA A 141 -16.44 16.61 8.91
N ILE A 142 -17.67 16.43 8.40
CA ILE A 142 -17.88 15.68 7.16
C ILE A 142 -17.49 16.58 5.98
N ILE A 143 -16.59 16.08 5.13
CA ILE A 143 -16.21 16.74 3.88
C ILE A 143 -17.19 16.33 2.77
N TYR A 144 -17.42 15.03 2.64
CA TYR A 144 -18.50 14.46 1.83
C TYR A 144 -18.88 13.07 2.34
N GLU A 145 -20.10 12.67 1.99
CA GLU A 145 -20.64 11.34 2.21
C GLU A 145 -21.49 10.92 1.03
N VAL A 146 -21.25 9.71 0.54
CA VAL A 146 -21.95 9.09 -0.59
C VAL A 146 -22.48 7.75 -0.13
N LYS A 147 -23.74 7.47 -0.43
CA LYS A 147 -24.36 6.18 -0.17
C LYS A 147 -25.16 5.75 -1.38
N GLU A 148 -24.95 4.51 -1.84
CA GLU A 148 -25.67 3.92 -2.97
C GLU A 148 -25.66 4.80 -4.24
N GLY A 149 -24.51 5.46 -4.51
CA GLY A 149 -24.31 6.33 -5.66
C GLY A 149 -24.88 7.75 -5.52
N GLU A 150 -25.47 8.11 -4.37
CA GLU A 150 -26.03 9.44 -4.11
C GLU A 150 -25.21 10.18 -3.04
N ILE A 151 -25.06 11.50 -3.24
CA ILE A 151 -24.41 12.36 -2.25
C ILE A 151 -25.39 12.63 -1.12
N THR A 152 -25.10 12.12 0.08
CA THR A 152 -25.91 12.33 1.30
C THR A 152 -25.46 13.53 2.12
N ALA A 153 -24.18 13.89 2.04
CA ALA A 153 -23.63 15.08 2.69
C ALA A 153 -22.49 15.70 1.90
N LEU A 154 -22.41 17.03 1.91
CA LEU A 154 -21.28 17.83 1.45
C LEU A 154 -20.97 18.91 2.48
N CYS A 155 -19.69 19.27 2.59
CA CYS A 155 -19.19 20.34 3.45
C CYS A 155 -20.00 21.65 3.27
N ASP A 156 -20.35 22.31 4.38
CA ASP A 156 -21.16 23.53 4.36
C ASP A 156 -20.44 24.75 3.79
N GLU A 157 -19.11 24.74 3.74
CA GLU A 157 -18.29 25.82 3.18
C GLU A 157 -18.36 25.94 1.65
N ILE A 158 -19.01 24.99 0.96
CA ILE A 158 -19.17 25.02 -0.49
C ILE A 158 -20.29 25.96 -0.87
N LYS A 159 -19.99 26.95 -1.74
CA LYS A 159 -21.00 27.88 -2.30
C LYS A 159 -22.15 27.09 -2.99
N PRO A 160 -23.42 27.50 -2.89
CA PRO A 160 -24.55 26.75 -3.46
C PRO A 160 -24.39 26.42 -4.96
N GLU A 161 -23.91 27.35 -5.75
CA GLU A 161 -23.70 27.21 -7.20
C GLU A 161 -22.67 26.10 -7.53
N ILE A 162 -21.60 26.02 -6.72
CA ILE A 162 -20.58 24.98 -6.86
C ILE A 162 -21.12 23.65 -6.40
N ARG A 163 -21.93 23.63 -5.34
CA ARG A 163 -22.59 22.41 -4.84
C ARG A 163 -23.50 21.80 -5.92
N GLU A 164 -24.33 22.59 -6.58
CA GLU A 164 -25.18 22.13 -7.69
C GLU A 164 -24.34 21.60 -8.85
N THR A 165 -23.24 22.29 -9.20
CA THR A 165 -22.32 21.84 -10.24
C THR A 165 -21.65 20.52 -9.88
N ILE A 166 -21.23 20.32 -8.64
CA ILE A 166 -20.65 19.07 -8.16
C ILE A 166 -21.67 17.94 -8.32
N ILE A 167 -22.88 18.12 -7.80
CA ILE A 167 -23.97 17.13 -7.87
C ILE A 167 -24.25 16.76 -9.33
N SER A 168 -24.41 17.76 -10.22
CA SER A 168 -24.66 17.53 -11.64
C SER A 168 -23.53 16.77 -12.34
N LYS A 169 -22.26 17.11 -12.07
CA LYS A 169 -21.11 16.47 -12.71
C LYS A 169 -20.81 15.05 -12.19
N THR A 170 -21.29 14.70 -11.01
CA THR A 170 -21.07 13.38 -10.39
C THR A 170 -22.29 12.46 -10.50
N ALA A 171 -23.44 12.99 -10.92
CA ALA A 171 -24.69 12.23 -11.08
C ALA A 171 -24.48 10.93 -11.89
N ASN A 172 -25.01 9.83 -11.39
CA ASN A 172 -24.95 8.48 -11.97
C ASN A 172 -23.52 7.88 -12.13
N LEU A 173 -22.52 8.45 -11.46
CA LEU A 173 -21.13 7.99 -11.58
C LEU A 173 -20.58 7.42 -10.26
N LEU A 174 -21.16 7.81 -9.13
CA LEU A 174 -20.64 7.52 -7.80
C LEU A 174 -20.80 6.05 -7.37
N SER A 175 -21.56 5.26 -8.10
CA SER A 175 -21.59 3.80 -7.90
C SER A 175 -20.34 3.10 -8.48
N ASP A 176 -19.77 3.67 -9.55
CA ASP A 176 -18.66 3.05 -10.30
C ASP A 176 -17.31 3.77 -10.07
N LYS A 177 -17.33 4.99 -9.54
CA LYS A 177 -16.17 5.87 -9.41
C LYS A 177 -16.19 6.53 -8.05
N THR A 178 -15.05 6.51 -7.35
CA THR A 178 -14.91 7.24 -6.10
C THR A 178 -15.03 8.75 -6.32
N PHE A 179 -15.45 9.45 -5.30
CA PHE A 179 -15.48 10.91 -5.33
C PHE A 179 -14.10 11.51 -5.56
N CYS A 180 -13.05 10.87 -4.99
CA CYS A 180 -11.67 11.24 -5.20
C CYS A 180 -11.25 11.13 -6.68
N ALA A 181 -11.55 10.02 -7.35
CA ALA A 181 -11.24 9.83 -8.77
C ALA A 181 -12.01 10.81 -9.66
N LEU A 182 -13.27 11.10 -9.33
CA LEU A 182 -14.07 12.12 -10.04
C LEU A 182 -13.54 13.53 -9.78
N PHE A 183 -13.05 13.81 -8.58
CA PHE A 183 -12.39 15.09 -8.31
C PHE A 183 -11.21 15.32 -9.24
N ILE A 184 -10.31 14.36 -9.36
CA ILE A 184 -9.16 14.44 -10.27
C ILE A 184 -9.57 14.67 -11.72
N THR A 185 -10.56 13.92 -12.20
CA THR A 185 -10.90 13.85 -13.64
C THR A 185 -11.89 14.89 -14.10
N ARG A 186 -12.79 15.38 -13.21
CA ARG A 186 -13.92 16.23 -13.59
C ARG A 186 -14.09 17.50 -12.79
N LEU A 187 -13.74 17.49 -11.50
CA LEU A 187 -14.05 18.60 -10.60
C LEU A 187 -12.86 19.54 -10.40
N LEU A 188 -11.63 19.05 -10.52
CA LEU A 188 -10.42 19.87 -10.29
C LEU A 188 -10.38 21.17 -11.11
N PRO A 189 -10.82 21.21 -12.39
CA PRO A 189 -10.87 22.46 -13.13
C PRO A 189 -11.79 23.53 -12.53
N LEU A 190 -12.90 23.15 -11.86
CA LEU A 190 -13.82 24.07 -11.20
C LEU A 190 -13.18 24.90 -10.09
N PHE A 191 -12.12 24.34 -9.47
CA PHE A 191 -11.40 24.95 -8.37
C PHE A 191 -10.16 25.71 -8.83
N ASN A 192 -9.70 25.47 -10.07
CA ASN A 192 -8.53 26.15 -10.65
C ASN A 192 -8.87 27.53 -11.22
N ASP A 193 -10.08 27.70 -11.78
CA ASP A 193 -10.47 28.90 -12.50
C ASP A 193 -10.84 30.08 -11.58
N ASN A 194 -11.04 29.83 -10.28
CA ASN A 194 -11.39 30.83 -9.27
C ASN A 194 -10.43 30.78 -8.07
N GLU A 195 -9.61 31.80 -7.86
CA GLU A 195 -8.66 31.86 -6.74
C GLU A 195 -9.33 31.73 -5.37
N GLU A 196 -10.53 32.29 -5.18
CA GLU A 196 -11.30 32.16 -3.93
C GLU A 196 -11.76 30.73 -3.61
N ASN A 197 -11.96 29.88 -4.63
CA ASN A 197 -12.43 28.52 -4.47
C ASN A 197 -11.28 27.51 -4.36
N LYS A 198 -10.09 27.90 -4.80
CA LYS A 198 -8.90 27.04 -4.88
C LYS A 198 -8.46 26.51 -3.52
N TYR A 199 -8.67 27.26 -2.47
CA TYR A 199 -8.15 27.00 -1.13
C TYR A 199 -9.23 26.74 -0.08
N ASN A 200 -10.46 26.39 -0.47
CA ASN A 200 -11.49 26.05 0.50
C ASN A 200 -11.22 24.69 1.16
N LEU A 201 -11.85 24.44 2.31
CA LEU A 201 -11.68 23.21 3.07
C LEU A 201 -11.96 21.96 2.22
N PHE A 202 -12.95 22.02 1.37
CA PHE A 202 -13.36 20.91 0.51
C PHE A 202 -12.27 20.51 -0.49
N SER A 203 -11.79 21.47 -1.30
CA SER A 203 -10.75 21.22 -2.32
C SER A 203 -9.43 20.77 -1.69
N LEU A 204 -9.02 21.39 -0.58
CA LEU A 204 -7.81 21.00 0.15
C LEU A 204 -7.91 19.59 0.73
N SER A 205 -9.09 19.23 1.25
CA SER A 205 -9.30 17.88 1.81
C SER A 205 -9.26 16.80 0.73
N LEU A 206 -9.84 17.07 -0.45
CA LEU A 206 -9.77 16.15 -1.58
C LEU A 206 -8.35 16.05 -2.15
N LEU A 207 -7.63 17.16 -2.26
CA LEU A 207 -6.20 17.14 -2.64
C LEU A 207 -5.37 16.34 -1.63
N SER A 208 -5.65 16.48 -0.34
CA SER A 208 -4.98 15.68 0.70
C SER A 208 -5.25 14.17 0.51
N LEU A 209 -6.47 13.79 0.15
CA LEU A 209 -6.83 12.40 -0.14
C LEU A 209 -6.14 11.87 -1.41
N VAL A 210 -6.06 12.69 -2.46
CA VAL A 210 -5.29 12.36 -3.68
C VAL A 210 -3.83 12.11 -3.35
N VAL A 211 -3.21 13.01 -2.58
CA VAL A 211 -1.81 12.86 -2.17
C VAL A 211 -1.62 11.63 -1.30
N PHE A 212 -2.57 11.31 -0.42
CA PHE A 212 -2.56 10.07 0.34
C PHE A 212 -2.57 8.85 -0.60
N GLY A 213 -3.46 8.79 -1.58
CA GLY A 213 -3.49 7.72 -2.59
C GLY A 213 -2.17 7.58 -3.37
N LEU A 214 -1.58 8.71 -3.78
CA LEU A 214 -0.30 8.76 -4.50
C LEU A 214 0.88 8.31 -3.63
N SER A 215 0.82 8.51 -2.31
CA SER A 215 1.88 8.11 -1.39
C SER A 215 1.83 6.63 -0.99
N ILE A 216 0.79 5.89 -1.38
CA ILE A 216 0.70 4.45 -1.12
C ILE A 216 1.42 3.68 -2.23
N HIS A 217 2.34 2.80 -1.84
CA HIS A 217 3.00 1.85 -2.72
C HIS A 217 2.82 0.44 -2.18
N VAL A 218 2.42 -0.48 -3.04
CA VAL A 218 2.12 -1.86 -2.63
C VAL A 218 2.95 -2.83 -3.46
N TYR A 219 3.67 -3.73 -2.79
CA TYR A 219 4.37 -4.83 -3.39
C TYR A 219 3.72 -6.15 -2.98
N MET A 220 3.32 -6.93 -3.97
CA MET A 220 2.89 -8.31 -3.83
C MET A 220 3.74 -9.17 -4.78
N ASP A 221 3.89 -10.46 -4.49
CA ASP A 221 4.65 -11.35 -5.38
C ASP A 221 3.98 -11.45 -6.76
N GLN A 222 4.75 -11.75 -7.80
CA GLN A 222 4.28 -11.71 -9.20
C GLN A 222 3.05 -12.59 -9.46
N ASN A 223 2.90 -13.70 -8.73
CA ASN A 223 1.74 -14.58 -8.84
C ASN A 223 0.45 -13.96 -8.30
N ASP A 224 0.56 -12.93 -7.44
CA ASP A 224 -0.57 -12.20 -6.87
C ASP A 224 -0.76 -10.82 -7.51
N LYS A 225 0.14 -10.44 -8.44
CA LYS A 225 0.02 -9.18 -9.18
C LYS A 225 -1.07 -9.28 -10.23
N HIS A 226 -1.89 -8.27 -10.24
CA HIS A 226 -2.76 -7.96 -11.36
C HIS A 226 -2.06 -6.94 -12.24
N GLU A 227 -2.29 -7.03 -13.57
CA GLU A 227 -1.72 -6.08 -14.54
C GLU A 227 -1.83 -4.66 -13.99
N ASP A 228 -0.70 -3.96 -13.94
CA ASP A 228 -0.65 -2.57 -13.49
C ASP A 228 -1.66 -1.74 -14.25
N PHE A 229 -2.72 -1.37 -13.57
CA PHE A 229 -3.61 -0.32 -14.04
C PHE A 229 -2.79 0.97 -14.05
N LEU A 230 -2.09 1.19 -15.16
CA LEU A 230 -1.31 2.41 -15.36
C LEU A 230 -2.22 3.59 -15.04
N LEU A 231 -1.82 4.39 -14.07
CA LEU A 231 -2.44 5.67 -13.71
C LEU A 231 -2.31 6.67 -14.89
N ARG A 232 -2.71 6.24 -16.10
CA ARG A 232 -2.62 7.01 -17.34
C ARG A 232 -3.53 8.24 -17.35
N SER A 233 -4.53 8.27 -16.45
CA SER A 233 -5.57 9.30 -16.48
C SER A 233 -5.30 10.52 -15.60
N VAL A 234 -4.29 10.46 -14.72
CA VAL A 234 -3.97 11.62 -13.89
C VAL A 234 -3.15 12.60 -14.72
N SER A 235 -3.73 13.72 -15.09
CA SER A 235 -2.98 14.80 -15.74
C SER A 235 -1.88 15.28 -14.80
N GLN A 236 -0.66 14.79 -15.03
CA GLN A 236 0.54 15.16 -14.26
C GLN A 236 0.70 16.69 -14.14
N LYS A 237 0.36 17.42 -15.22
CA LYS A 237 0.45 18.89 -15.25
C LYS A 237 -0.48 19.59 -14.25
N LEU A 238 -1.70 19.09 -14.06
CA LEU A 238 -2.65 19.67 -13.12
C LEU A 238 -2.27 19.39 -11.67
N LEU A 239 -1.81 18.17 -11.37
CA LEU A 239 -1.35 17.81 -10.03
C LEU A 239 -0.01 18.47 -9.69
N GLN A 240 0.91 18.65 -10.65
CA GLN A 240 2.20 19.31 -10.44
C GLN A 240 2.07 20.77 -9.98
N SER A 241 1.00 21.48 -10.36
CA SER A 241 0.74 22.82 -9.85
C SER A 241 0.42 22.88 -8.35
N TYR A 242 -0.07 21.78 -7.78
CA TYR A 242 -0.41 21.64 -6.36
C TYR A 242 0.63 20.86 -5.55
N ILE A 243 1.32 19.93 -6.20
CA ILE A 243 2.34 19.08 -5.61
C ILE A 243 3.68 19.60 -6.10
N ASN A 244 4.46 20.24 -5.22
CA ASN A 244 5.81 20.67 -5.58
C ASN A 244 6.58 19.49 -6.17
N SER A 245 7.29 19.75 -7.25
CA SER A 245 7.93 18.89 -8.26
C SER A 245 8.85 17.76 -7.80
N GLN A 246 8.80 17.31 -6.54
CA GLN A 246 9.65 16.25 -6.00
C GLN A 246 8.92 14.95 -5.66
N THR A 247 7.60 14.91 -5.76
CA THR A 247 6.87 13.65 -5.68
C THR A 247 6.98 12.98 -7.04
N SER A 248 7.84 11.98 -7.17
CA SER A 248 7.79 11.08 -8.32
C SER A 248 6.44 10.37 -8.27
N LEU A 249 5.56 10.67 -9.22
CA LEU A 249 4.19 10.16 -9.31
C LEU A 249 4.10 8.65 -9.57
N SER A 250 5.22 7.97 -9.65
CA SER A 250 5.33 6.52 -9.69
C SER A 250 6.64 6.11 -9.02
N ALA A 251 6.59 5.19 -8.09
CA ALA A 251 7.67 4.21 -8.05
C ALA A 251 7.56 3.51 -9.41
N ASN A 252 8.38 3.93 -10.38
CA ASN A 252 8.49 3.19 -11.61
C ASN A 252 8.88 1.78 -11.20
N GLU A 253 7.98 0.83 -11.32
CA GLU A 253 8.33 -0.56 -11.11
C GLU A 253 9.53 -0.87 -11.98
N ILE A 254 10.53 -1.49 -11.40
CA ILE A 254 11.68 -1.98 -12.13
C ILE A 254 11.52 -3.49 -12.19
N THR A 255 11.43 -4.00 -13.40
CA THR A 255 11.37 -5.43 -13.69
C THR A 255 12.69 -5.88 -14.28
N VAL A 256 12.95 -7.18 -14.25
CA VAL A 256 14.16 -7.78 -14.84
C VAL A 256 14.19 -7.64 -16.37
N SER A 257 13.01 -7.59 -17.00
CA SER A 257 12.80 -7.45 -18.44
C SER A 257 11.59 -6.56 -18.75
N ASP A 258 11.46 -6.16 -20.01
CA ASP A 258 10.29 -5.47 -20.55
C ASP A 258 9.91 -4.14 -19.87
N ASN A 259 10.91 -3.43 -19.30
CA ASN A 259 10.66 -2.10 -18.76
C ASN A 259 10.31 -1.12 -19.90
N LEU A 260 9.09 -0.60 -19.93
CA LEU A 260 8.63 0.36 -20.93
C LEU A 260 8.89 1.79 -20.45
N ILE A 261 9.88 2.45 -21.03
CA ILE A 261 10.37 3.76 -20.59
C ILE A 261 10.16 4.81 -21.70
N PRO A 262 9.34 5.86 -21.48
CA PRO A 262 9.29 6.98 -22.41
C PRO A 262 10.68 7.57 -22.63
N ALA A 263 11.00 7.93 -23.88
CA ALA A 263 12.33 8.43 -24.24
C ALA A 263 12.79 9.62 -23.39
N GLU A 264 11.86 10.52 -23.02
CA GLU A 264 12.09 11.67 -22.14
C GLU A 264 12.51 11.27 -20.70
N ASN A 265 12.13 10.05 -20.25
CA ASN A 265 12.41 9.56 -18.90
C ASN A 265 13.62 8.61 -18.84
N TYR A 266 14.25 8.31 -19.98
CA TYR A 266 15.32 7.30 -20.05
C TYR A 266 16.53 7.66 -19.17
N GLU A 267 16.97 8.91 -19.16
CA GLU A 267 18.10 9.34 -18.32
C GLU A 267 17.82 9.20 -16.81
N ALA A 268 16.57 9.42 -16.41
CA ALA A 268 16.16 9.23 -15.02
C ALA A 268 16.14 7.72 -14.67
N PHE A 269 15.67 6.88 -15.60
CA PHE A 269 15.70 5.43 -15.45
C PHE A 269 17.14 4.92 -15.35
N ALA A 270 18.04 5.29 -16.26
CA ALA A 270 19.43 4.89 -16.25
C ALA A 270 20.14 5.25 -14.94
N ARG A 271 19.92 6.46 -14.41
CA ARG A 271 20.41 6.85 -13.06
C ARG A 271 19.84 5.94 -11.96
N THR A 272 18.59 5.55 -12.06
CA THR A 272 17.96 4.64 -11.09
C THR A 272 18.56 3.24 -11.15
N ILE A 273 18.86 2.72 -12.36
CA ILE A 273 19.55 1.44 -12.53
C ILE A 273 20.99 1.48 -11.97
N SER A 274 21.70 2.59 -12.13
CA SER A 274 23.01 2.76 -11.48
C SER A 274 22.92 2.70 -9.94
N GLN A 275 21.87 3.29 -9.34
CA GLN A 275 21.63 3.19 -7.90
C GLN A 275 21.23 1.75 -7.49
N LEU A 276 20.41 1.09 -8.30
CA LEU A 276 20.06 -0.32 -8.12
C LEU A 276 21.31 -1.21 -8.13
N CYS A 277 22.24 -0.98 -9.07
CA CYS A 277 23.50 -1.73 -9.13
C CYS A 277 24.27 -1.60 -7.79
N ASN A 278 24.41 -0.41 -7.25
CA ASN A 278 25.07 -0.19 -5.97
C ASN A 278 24.32 -0.88 -4.81
N PHE A 279 22.99 -0.90 -4.85
CA PHE A 279 22.18 -1.60 -3.86
C PHE A 279 22.37 -3.12 -3.95
N ILE A 280 22.32 -3.71 -5.15
CA ILE A 280 22.51 -5.16 -5.34
C ILE A 280 23.93 -5.61 -4.93
N ARG A 281 24.95 -4.79 -5.15
CA ARG A 281 26.33 -5.08 -4.71
C ARG A 281 26.48 -5.32 -3.21
N ILE A 282 25.62 -4.80 -2.39
CA ILE A 282 25.61 -5.08 -0.95
C ILE A 282 25.36 -6.57 -0.69
N PHE A 283 24.54 -7.20 -1.53
CA PHE A 283 24.13 -8.61 -1.41
C PHE A 283 24.95 -9.54 -2.31
N LYS A 284 25.49 -9.00 -3.38
CA LYS A 284 26.26 -9.73 -4.41
C LYS A 284 27.47 -8.92 -4.85
N PRO A 285 28.57 -8.92 -4.04
CA PRO A 285 29.74 -8.06 -4.24
C PRO A 285 30.45 -8.25 -5.57
N GLU A 286 30.35 -9.44 -6.18
CA GLU A 286 30.94 -9.75 -7.48
C GLU A 286 30.26 -9.09 -8.67
N LEU A 287 29.08 -8.49 -8.48
CA LEU A 287 28.38 -7.75 -9.54
C LEU A 287 29.18 -6.51 -9.96
N SER A 288 29.64 -6.46 -11.20
CA SER A 288 30.44 -5.36 -11.74
C SER A 288 29.57 -4.20 -12.24
N ALA A 289 28.46 -4.49 -12.93
CA ALA A 289 27.53 -3.49 -13.45
C ALA A 289 26.15 -4.11 -13.70
N ILE A 290 25.14 -3.23 -13.81
CA ILE A 290 23.86 -3.55 -14.46
C ILE A 290 23.77 -2.67 -15.70
N GLU A 291 23.80 -3.29 -16.89
CA GLU A 291 23.64 -2.64 -18.16
C GLU A 291 22.17 -2.69 -18.62
N ILE A 292 21.78 -1.77 -19.49
CA ILE A 292 20.43 -1.68 -20.04
C ILE A 292 20.52 -2.06 -21.53
N ASP A 293 19.94 -3.21 -21.88
CA ASP A 293 19.68 -3.54 -23.30
C ASP A 293 18.37 -2.87 -23.70
N ARG A 294 18.43 -1.93 -24.64
CA ARG A 294 17.27 -1.13 -25.04
C ARG A 294 16.95 -1.28 -26.51
N LYS A 295 15.64 -1.34 -26.79
CA LYS A 295 15.09 -1.26 -28.15
C LYS A 295 14.08 -0.11 -28.18
N GLU A 296 14.17 0.74 -29.20
CA GLU A 296 13.25 1.88 -29.36
C GLU A 296 12.07 1.48 -30.24
N ASP A 297 10.87 1.80 -29.79
CA ASP A 297 9.64 1.74 -30.58
C ASP A 297 8.78 2.98 -30.29
N LYS A 298 8.58 3.82 -31.33
CA LYS A 298 7.68 4.99 -31.29
C LYS A 298 7.88 5.91 -30.09
N GLY A 299 9.12 6.20 -29.70
CA GLY A 299 9.44 7.08 -28.61
C GLY A 299 9.32 6.43 -27.22
N ILE A 300 9.17 5.12 -27.15
CA ILE A 300 9.22 4.30 -25.95
C ILE A 300 10.41 3.35 -26.08
N TYR A 301 11.25 3.29 -25.06
CA TYR A 301 12.29 2.27 -24.94
C TYR A 301 11.74 1.05 -24.21
N LYS A 302 11.90 -0.13 -24.82
CA LYS A 302 11.78 -1.41 -24.15
C LYS A 302 13.15 -1.78 -23.62
N CYS A 303 13.30 -1.88 -22.31
CA CYS A 303 14.58 -2.03 -21.63
C CYS A 303 14.62 -3.32 -20.83
N ASP A 304 15.66 -4.14 -21.09
CA ASP A 304 15.98 -5.34 -20.34
C ASP A 304 17.25 -5.11 -19.51
N LEU A 305 17.34 -5.73 -18.33
CA LEU A 305 18.50 -5.59 -17.45
C LEU A 305 19.50 -6.73 -17.70
N ILE A 306 20.77 -6.37 -17.92
CA ILE A 306 21.88 -7.29 -18.10
C ILE A 306 22.83 -7.17 -16.91
N MET A 307 22.98 -8.25 -16.18
CA MET A 307 23.90 -8.35 -15.04
C MET A 307 25.31 -8.67 -15.54
N VAL A 308 26.28 -7.84 -15.19
CA VAL A 308 27.67 -7.95 -15.65
C VAL A 308 28.55 -8.40 -14.49
N TYR A 309 29.23 -9.51 -14.68
CA TYR A 309 30.20 -10.08 -13.77
C TYR A 309 31.61 -10.07 -14.39
N PRO A 310 32.69 -10.31 -13.64
CA PRO A 310 34.04 -10.34 -14.20
C PRO A 310 34.19 -11.31 -15.40
N ASP A 311 33.55 -12.47 -15.32
CA ASP A 311 33.74 -13.56 -16.29
C ASP A 311 32.53 -13.79 -17.22
N CYS A 312 31.37 -13.13 -16.94
CA CYS A 312 30.18 -13.36 -17.75
C CYS A 312 29.19 -12.19 -17.72
N ARG A 313 28.27 -12.20 -18.67
CA ARG A 313 27.12 -11.32 -18.77
C ARG A 313 25.87 -12.19 -18.87
N ILE A 314 24.90 -11.96 -18.01
CA ILE A 314 23.65 -12.72 -18.01
C ILE A 314 22.44 -11.77 -17.98
N HIS A 315 21.38 -12.15 -18.63
CA HIS A 315 20.11 -11.45 -18.51
C HIS A 315 19.57 -11.60 -17.09
N ALA A 316 18.99 -10.54 -16.53
CA ALA A 316 18.55 -10.53 -15.13
C ALA A 316 17.46 -11.59 -14.82
N GLU A 317 16.75 -12.11 -15.83
CA GLU A 317 15.81 -13.24 -15.66
C GLU A 317 16.49 -14.52 -15.19
N PHE A 318 17.76 -14.70 -15.50
CA PHE A 318 18.54 -15.90 -15.11
C PHE A 318 19.22 -15.73 -13.74
N GLU A 319 19.01 -14.60 -13.07
CA GLU A 319 19.47 -14.39 -11.71
C GLU A 319 18.70 -15.25 -10.70
N SER A 320 19.31 -15.41 -9.52
CA SER A 320 18.64 -16.08 -8.39
C SER A 320 17.34 -15.36 -8.03
N THR A 321 16.37 -16.10 -7.48
CA THR A 321 15.08 -15.54 -7.04
C THR A 321 15.26 -14.42 -6.01
N GLY A 322 16.27 -14.52 -5.12
CA GLY A 322 16.58 -13.48 -4.14
C GLY A 322 17.05 -12.17 -4.79
N ILE A 323 17.91 -12.24 -5.81
CA ILE A 323 18.36 -11.04 -6.55
C ILE A 323 17.22 -10.43 -7.34
N LYS A 324 16.39 -11.23 -8.00
CA LYS A 324 15.18 -10.74 -8.68
C LYS A 324 14.23 -10.06 -7.70
N LYS A 325 14.01 -10.64 -6.54
CA LYS A 325 13.20 -10.03 -5.45
C LYS A 325 13.77 -8.66 -5.04
N LEU A 326 15.09 -8.54 -4.85
CA LEU A 326 15.73 -7.28 -4.50
C LEU A 326 15.61 -6.22 -5.60
N ILE A 327 15.70 -6.62 -6.88
CA ILE A 327 15.47 -5.72 -8.02
C ILE A 327 14.04 -5.14 -7.94
N HIS A 328 13.04 -6.00 -7.75
CA HIS A 328 11.64 -5.59 -7.66
C HIS A 328 11.33 -4.76 -6.40
N LEU A 329 11.95 -5.08 -5.26
CA LEU A 329 11.74 -4.35 -4.00
C LEU A 329 12.40 -2.96 -3.99
N PHE A 330 13.47 -2.76 -4.76
CA PHE A 330 14.27 -1.52 -4.70
C PHE A 330 13.45 -0.23 -4.84
N PRO A 331 12.52 -0.09 -5.81
CA PRO A 331 11.70 1.11 -5.95
C PRO A 331 10.86 1.41 -4.71
N TYR A 332 10.29 0.38 -4.09
CA TYR A 332 9.43 0.49 -2.91
C TYR A 332 10.24 0.90 -1.67
N LEU A 333 11.41 0.29 -1.46
CA LEU A 333 12.32 0.67 -0.38
C LEU A 333 12.79 2.13 -0.53
N ARG A 334 13.07 2.54 -1.76
CA ARG A 334 13.43 3.91 -2.09
C ARG A 334 12.28 4.88 -1.81
N SER A 335 11.03 4.52 -2.10
CA SER A 335 9.83 5.30 -1.77
C SER A 335 9.69 5.49 -0.27
N MET A 336 9.87 4.45 0.54
CA MET A 336 9.87 4.54 2.00
C MET A 336 10.94 5.50 2.52
N VAL A 337 12.17 5.44 1.99
CA VAL A 337 13.24 6.37 2.38
C VAL A 337 12.87 7.82 2.04
N ARG A 338 12.10 8.05 0.98
CA ARG A 338 11.66 9.40 0.56
C ARG A 338 10.49 9.96 1.35
N GLY A 339 9.72 9.12 2.04
CA GLY A 339 8.62 9.57 2.89
C GLY A 339 7.26 8.98 2.56
N ASP A 340 7.19 8.02 1.64
CA ASP A 340 5.96 7.36 1.22
C ASP A 340 5.54 6.23 2.15
N ILE A 341 4.31 5.74 1.99
CA ILE A 341 3.72 4.63 2.72
C ILE A 341 3.83 3.37 1.87
N VAL A 342 4.55 2.39 2.35
CA VAL A 342 4.84 1.16 1.59
C VAL A 342 4.23 -0.03 2.29
N PHE A 343 3.51 -0.85 1.52
CA PHE A 343 2.99 -2.15 1.93
C PHE A 343 3.72 -3.25 1.16
N ILE A 344 4.22 -4.27 1.85
CA ILE A 344 4.94 -5.39 1.21
C ILE A 344 4.38 -6.71 1.74
N ASP A 345 3.93 -7.58 0.84
CA ASP A 345 3.57 -8.94 1.19
C ASP A 345 4.81 -9.84 1.16
N GLU A 346 4.90 -10.76 2.14
CA GLU A 346 5.98 -11.74 2.27
C GLU A 346 7.37 -11.12 2.04
N MET A 347 7.71 -10.12 2.83
CA MET A 347 8.98 -9.39 2.65
C MET A 347 10.21 -10.30 2.76
N ASP A 348 10.10 -11.38 3.53
CA ASP A 348 11.16 -12.35 3.79
C ASP A 348 11.31 -13.41 2.69
N SER A 349 10.34 -13.56 1.78
CA SER A 349 10.42 -14.58 0.74
C SER A 349 11.68 -14.41 -0.10
N ASN A 350 12.44 -15.52 -0.28
CA ASN A 350 13.69 -15.57 -1.04
C ASN A 350 14.82 -14.63 -0.57
N LEU A 351 14.75 -14.03 0.63
CA LEU A 351 15.81 -13.23 1.20
C LEU A 351 16.44 -13.95 2.40
N HIS A 352 17.76 -13.91 2.46
CA HIS A 352 18.48 -14.44 3.62
C HIS A 352 18.20 -13.57 4.86
N ASP A 353 17.97 -14.20 6.01
CA ASP A 353 17.58 -13.56 7.27
C ASP A 353 18.50 -12.39 7.67
N VAL A 354 19.82 -12.59 7.58
CA VAL A 354 20.81 -11.57 7.92
C VAL A 354 20.64 -10.30 7.07
N TYR A 355 20.41 -10.46 5.76
CA TYR A 355 20.21 -9.33 4.86
C TYR A 355 18.87 -8.63 5.10
N LEU A 356 17.81 -9.42 5.32
CA LEU A 356 16.50 -8.87 5.67
C LEU A 356 16.59 -8.02 6.94
N CYS A 357 17.21 -8.55 7.99
CA CYS A 357 17.38 -7.86 9.25
C CYS A 357 18.18 -6.56 9.10
N ALA A 358 19.31 -6.58 8.40
CA ALA A 358 20.14 -5.40 8.15
C ALA A 358 19.36 -4.33 7.34
N LEU A 359 18.58 -4.75 6.35
CA LEU A 359 17.74 -3.87 5.54
C LEU A 359 16.66 -3.20 6.40
N LEU A 360 15.97 -3.96 7.25
CA LEU A 360 14.94 -3.43 8.14
C LEU A 360 15.52 -2.46 9.18
N GLU A 361 16.68 -2.78 9.74
CA GLU A 361 17.37 -1.87 10.67
C GLU A 361 17.75 -0.54 9.99
N TYR A 362 18.24 -0.59 8.75
CA TYR A 362 18.51 0.61 7.97
C TYR A 362 17.23 1.42 7.73
N MET A 363 16.14 0.76 7.30
CA MET A 363 14.86 1.43 7.05
C MET A 363 14.28 2.05 8.33
N LEU A 364 14.43 1.38 9.46
CA LEU A 364 13.99 1.87 10.76
C LEU A 364 14.69 3.16 11.18
N ASN A 365 15.98 3.23 10.94
CA ASN A 365 16.83 4.36 11.36
C ASN A 365 16.78 5.54 10.38
N TYR A 366 16.69 5.28 9.09
CA TYR A 366 16.84 6.29 8.04
C TYR A 366 15.58 6.52 7.19
N GLY A 367 14.59 5.64 7.25
CA GLY A 367 13.33 5.79 6.53
C GLY A 367 12.52 6.99 7.03
N LYS A 368 12.05 7.83 6.09
CA LYS A 368 11.21 9.00 6.39
C LYS A 368 9.73 8.67 6.30
N GLY A 369 9.37 7.66 5.51
CA GLY A 369 8.02 7.16 5.29
C GLY A 369 7.66 6.05 6.28
N GLN A 370 6.72 5.21 5.86
CA GLN A 370 6.23 4.09 6.63
C GLN A 370 6.33 2.79 5.84
N LEU A 371 6.71 1.71 6.53
CA LEU A 371 6.74 0.37 5.97
C LEU A 371 5.82 -0.55 6.78
N CYS A 372 4.80 -1.11 6.12
CA CYS A 372 3.96 -2.17 6.64
C CYS A 372 4.23 -3.44 5.82
N PHE A 373 4.61 -4.53 6.47
CA PHE A 373 4.93 -5.75 5.76
C PHE A 373 4.43 -7.00 6.49
N THR A 374 4.15 -8.04 5.72
CA THR A 374 3.88 -9.36 6.25
C THR A 374 5.15 -10.19 6.19
N THR A 375 5.33 -11.11 7.13
CA THR A 375 6.48 -11.99 7.19
C THR A 375 6.18 -13.23 8.04
N HIS A 376 6.85 -14.32 7.73
CA HIS A 376 6.94 -15.52 8.56
C HIS A 376 8.26 -15.61 9.31
N ASN A 377 9.23 -14.78 8.94
CA ASN A 377 10.55 -14.77 9.55
C ASN A 377 10.51 -14.09 10.93
N VAL A 378 10.98 -14.77 11.94
CA VAL A 378 11.01 -14.27 13.32
C VAL A 378 12.22 -13.37 13.63
N GLY A 379 13.25 -13.37 12.77
CA GLY A 379 14.44 -12.52 12.92
C GLY A 379 14.11 -11.04 13.11
N PRO A 380 13.26 -10.44 12.27
CA PRO A 380 12.83 -9.05 12.40
C PRO A 380 12.20 -8.71 13.75
N MET A 381 11.61 -9.67 14.47
CA MET A 381 11.04 -9.42 15.80
C MET A 381 12.07 -8.89 16.79
N ASP A 382 13.31 -9.39 16.71
CA ASP A 382 14.38 -8.97 17.64
C ASP A 382 14.82 -7.52 17.40
N ILE A 383 14.74 -7.05 16.17
CA ILE A 383 15.00 -5.65 15.80
C ILE A 383 13.84 -4.77 16.25
N LEU A 384 12.63 -5.20 15.97
CA LEU A 384 11.42 -4.40 16.16
C LEU A 384 10.89 -4.39 17.60
N LYS A 385 11.30 -5.33 18.48
CA LYS A 385 10.76 -5.51 19.83
C LYS A 385 10.79 -4.27 20.72
N GLN A 386 11.76 -3.38 20.51
CA GLN A 386 11.89 -2.12 21.26
C GLN A 386 11.05 -0.98 20.68
N HIS A 387 10.55 -1.15 19.44
CA HIS A 387 9.78 -0.13 18.75
C HIS A 387 8.29 -0.36 18.98
N LYS A 388 7.66 0.62 19.63
CA LYS A 388 6.22 0.53 19.96
C LYS A 388 5.38 0.47 18.69
N LYS A 389 4.34 -0.37 18.70
CA LYS A 389 3.42 -0.54 17.57
C LYS A 389 4.02 -1.13 16.29
N SER A 390 5.23 -1.70 16.37
CA SER A 390 5.92 -2.23 15.19
C SER A 390 5.64 -3.71 14.91
N ILE A 391 5.07 -4.45 15.86
CA ILE A 391 4.75 -5.86 15.69
C ILE A 391 3.28 -6.08 16.05
N ASP A 392 2.53 -6.67 15.14
CA ASP A 392 1.16 -7.13 15.34
C ASP A 392 1.06 -8.62 14.96
N PHE A 393 0.26 -9.37 15.72
CA PHE A 393 -0.03 -10.78 15.48
C PHE A 393 -1.49 -10.91 15.05
N LEU A 394 -1.72 -11.49 13.87
CA LEU A 394 -3.05 -11.79 13.35
C LEU A 394 -3.37 -13.25 13.62
N SER A 395 -4.34 -13.48 14.48
CA SER A 395 -4.81 -14.81 14.82
C SER A 395 -5.79 -15.40 13.79
N MET A 396 -6.06 -16.69 13.89
CA MET A 396 -7.03 -17.37 13.02
C MET A 396 -8.48 -16.93 13.27
N ASP A 397 -8.80 -16.41 14.45
CA ASP A 397 -10.11 -15.81 14.77
C ASP A 397 -10.25 -14.37 14.26
N GLN A 398 -9.23 -13.92 13.50
CA GLN A 398 -9.18 -12.59 12.84
C GLN A 398 -9.14 -11.43 13.84
N THR A 399 -8.36 -11.60 14.89
CA THR A 399 -8.08 -10.56 15.89
C THR A 399 -6.62 -10.15 15.80
N ILE A 400 -6.37 -8.83 15.91
CA ILE A 400 -5.01 -8.28 15.96
C ILE A 400 -4.56 -8.14 17.41
N TYR A 401 -3.45 -8.78 17.73
CA TYR A 401 -2.77 -8.68 19.02
C TYR A 401 -1.46 -7.90 18.85
N PRO A 402 -1.40 -6.64 19.30
CA PRO A 402 -0.18 -5.85 19.19
C PRO A 402 0.85 -6.34 20.22
N TRP A 403 2.11 -6.42 19.82
CA TRP A 403 3.20 -6.65 20.76
C TRP A 403 3.29 -5.52 21.78
N ILE A 404 3.24 -5.90 23.05
CA ILE A 404 3.45 -5.00 24.18
C ILE A 404 4.80 -5.37 24.79
N THR A 405 5.77 -4.44 24.74
CA THR A 405 7.09 -4.60 25.39
C THR A 405 6.89 -4.92 26.86
N ASN A 406 7.29 -6.11 27.25
CA ASN A 406 7.17 -6.59 28.62
C ASN A 406 8.51 -7.16 29.09
N GLY A 407 9.32 -6.32 29.70
CA GLY A 407 10.59 -6.72 30.32
C GLY A 407 11.58 -7.42 29.35
N ASN A 408 12.16 -8.53 29.81
CA ASN A 408 13.22 -9.27 29.10
C ASN A 408 12.72 -10.34 28.11
N TYR A 409 11.41 -10.39 27.83
CA TYR A 409 10.85 -11.39 26.93
C TYR A 409 11.13 -11.07 25.46
N SER A 410 11.62 -12.07 24.71
CA SER A 410 11.73 -11.99 23.25
C SER A 410 10.41 -12.38 22.60
N PRO A 411 9.82 -11.52 21.74
CA PRO A 411 8.61 -11.88 20.99
C PRO A 411 8.84 -13.12 20.11
N ALA A 412 10.04 -13.26 19.52
CA ALA A 412 10.42 -14.40 18.70
C ALA A 412 10.37 -15.71 19.49
N ARG A 413 10.87 -15.72 20.74
CA ARG A 413 10.82 -16.91 21.60
C ARG A 413 9.39 -17.28 22.01
N LEU A 414 8.60 -16.27 22.40
CA LEU A 414 7.20 -16.52 22.77
C LEU A 414 6.37 -17.01 21.59
N TYR A 415 6.62 -16.45 20.39
CA TYR A 415 5.95 -16.85 19.16
C TYR A 415 6.29 -18.29 18.77
N ARG A 416 7.58 -18.70 18.82
CA ARG A 416 8.00 -20.09 18.55
C ARG A 416 7.43 -21.10 19.54
N ASN A 417 7.23 -20.69 20.78
CA ASN A 417 6.71 -21.57 21.85
C ASN A 417 5.16 -21.58 21.89
N GLY A 418 4.46 -20.96 20.93
CA GLY A 418 3.00 -20.91 20.92
C GLY A 418 2.37 -20.09 22.05
N MET A 419 3.15 -19.19 22.67
CA MET A 419 2.71 -18.36 23.81
C MET A 419 2.08 -17.03 23.41
N ILE A 420 1.96 -16.76 22.13
CA ILE A 420 1.32 -15.56 21.57
C ILE A 420 0.17 -16.01 20.69
N GLU A 421 -0.99 -15.39 20.85
CA GLU A 421 -2.14 -15.63 19.96
C GLU A 421 -1.75 -15.34 18.50
N GLY A 422 -2.13 -16.26 17.60
CA GLY A 422 -1.75 -16.21 16.18
C GLY A 422 -0.39 -16.84 15.85
N SER A 423 0.31 -17.40 16.84
CA SER A 423 1.51 -18.23 16.60
C SER A 423 1.15 -19.65 16.16
N PRO A 424 2.03 -20.33 15.40
CA PRO A 424 1.89 -21.74 15.11
C PRO A 424 1.91 -22.53 16.43
N PHE A 425 0.90 -23.36 16.64
CA PHE A 425 0.76 -24.13 17.88
C PHE A 425 0.82 -25.63 17.60
N ASN A 426 1.52 -26.38 18.43
CA ASN A 426 1.59 -27.86 18.40
C ASN A 426 2.09 -28.50 17.08
N ILE A 427 3.08 -27.89 16.42
CA ILE A 427 3.69 -28.51 15.23
C ILE A 427 4.32 -29.88 15.58
N ASP A 428 4.86 -30.03 16.81
CA ASP A 428 5.47 -31.27 17.28
C ASP A 428 4.46 -32.43 17.48
N SER A 429 3.17 -32.12 17.45
CA SER A 429 2.09 -33.14 17.59
C SER A 429 1.51 -33.57 16.24
N ILE A 430 2.00 -33.04 15.11
CA ILE A 430 1.52 -33.42 13.78
C ILE A 430 2.22 -34.73 13.38
N ASP A 431 1.44 -35.79 13.18
CA ASP A 431 1.91 -37.06 12.67
C ASP A 431 2.16 -36.97 11.15
N PHE A 432 3.35 -36.49 10.76
CA PHE A 432 3.75 -36.48 9.36
C PHE A 432 3.96 -37.89 8.79
N ILE A 433 4.39 -38.85 9.62
CA ILE A 433 4.69 -40.20 9.19
C ILE A 433 3.39 -40.90 8.77
N GLY A 434 2.32 -40.85 9.61
CA GLY A 434 1.03 -41.45 9.26
C GLY A 434 0.30 -40.80 8.08
N ILE A 435 0.67 -39.53 7.71
CA ILE A 435 0.08 -38.84 6.56
C ILE A 435 0.87 -39.10 5.26
N LEU A 436 2.19 -39.27 5.37
CA LEU A 436 3.09 -39.45 4.22
C LEU A 436 3.44 -40.91 3.95
N ASP A 437 3.07 -41.81 4.88
CA ASP A 437 3.24 -43.24 4.70
C ASP A 437 2.24 -43.74 3.62
N VAL A 438 2.76 -44.23 2.52
CA VAL A 438 1.95 -44.85 1.47
C VAL A 438 1.80 -46.31 1.92
N ASP A 439 0.59 -46.70 2.27
CA ASP A 439 0.29 -48.11 2.59
C ASP A 439 0.85 -48.99 1.48
N GLU A 440 1.73 -49.95 1.84
CA GLU A 440 2.29 -50.94 0.93
C GLU A 440 1.23 -51.87 0.32
N GLU A 441 -0.05 -51.64 0.58
CA GLU A 441 -1.17 -52.47 0.06
C GLU A 441 -1.62 -52.05 -1.37
N ASP A 442 -1.09 -50.98 -1.96
CA ASP A 442 -1.40 -50.56 -3.33
C ASP A 442 -0.25 -50.79 -4.33
N ALA A 443 0.70 -51.70 -4.05
CA ALA A 443 1.80 -52.06 -4.94
C ALA A 443 1.62 -53.44 -5.61
#